data_ec58a830a46bcbcfcac84acf038fc324
#
_entry.id   ec58a830a46bcbcfcac84acf038fc324
#
_cell.length_a   1.000
_cell.length_b   1.000
_cell.length_c   1.000
_cell.angle_alpha   90.00
_cell.angle_beta   90.00
_cell.angle_gamma   90.00
#
_symmetry.space_group_name_H-M   'P 1'
#
loop_
_entity.id
_entity.type
_entity.pdbx_description
1 polymer ?
#
loop_
_entity_poly.entity_id
_entity_poly.type
_entity_poly.pdbx_seq_one_letter_code
_entity_poly.pdbx_strand_id
1 'polypeptide(L)'
;MFKSKKARPEPPLQERTYSSSEVAQVADVSLRQLQWWDERKVVSPRHEGHRRVYYPAEVIEITVIAELRRKGFSLQKIRRVLRFLQREMGKRLADVMQANSNLHLVTDGKSIYLEDHQERIIDIIKNARQPMFLVCVTDQAKRLDDIDRKPARMEPALAARRARIG
;
A
#
# COMPACT_ATOMS: atom_id res chain seq x y z
N MET A 1 -2.78 -15.48 -41.51
CA MET A 1 -3.15 -16.08 -40.21
C MET A 1 -2.43 -15.33 -39.10
N PHE A 2 -3.15 -14.49 -38.40
CA PHE A 2 -2.61 -13.86 -37.22
C PHE A 2 -2.61 -14.85 -36.04
N LYS A 3 -1.45 -15.29 -35.64
CA LYS A 3 -1.30 -16.03 -34.38
C LYS A 3 -1.58 -15.05 -33.24
N SER A 4 -2.74 -15.13 -32.62
CA SER A 4 -3.01 -14.43 -31.38
C SER A 4 -1.96 -14.91 -30.37
N LYS A 5 -1.10 -14.01 -29.90
CA LYS A 5 -0.24 -14.26 -28.76
C LYS A 5 -1.17 -14.54 -27.57
N LYS A 6 -1.24 -15.81 -27.16
CA LYS A 6 -1.87 -16.13 -25.87
C LYS A 6 -1.20 -15.27 -24.83
N ALA A 7 -1.96 -14.37 -24.23
CA ALA A 7 -1.50 -13.60 -23.09
C ALA A 7 -0.97 -14.60 -22.05
N ARG A 8 0.22 -14.36 -21.53
CA ARG A 8 0.73 -15.14 -20.38
C ARG A 8 -0.28 -14.98 -19.26
N PRO A 9 -0.67 -16.06 -18.57
CA PRO A 9 -1.51 -15.91 -17.39
C PRO A 9 -0.82 -14.95 -16.41
N GLU A 10 -1.56 -13.97 -15.94
CA GLU A 10 -1.05 -13.06 -14.93
C GLU A 10 -0.64 -13.85 -13.68
N PRO A 11 0.51 -13.54 -13.07
CA PRO A 11 0.91 -14.20 -11.82
C PRO A 11 -0.15 -13.96 -10.74
N PRO A 12 -0.34 -14.90 -9.81
CA PRO A 12 -1.21 -14.69 -8.67
C PRO A 12 -0.82 -13.41 -7.93
N LEU A 13 -1.77 -12.71 -7.37
CA LEU A 13 -1.57 -11.41 -6.70
C LEU A 13 -0.40 -11.41 -5.71
N GLN A 14 -0.16 -12.53 -5.05
CA GLN A 14 0.94 -12.71 -4.10
C GLN A 14 2.33 -12.67 -4.75
N GLU A 15 2.43 -12.98 -6.03
CA GLU A 15 3.68 -12.98 -6.79
C GLU A 15 3.90 -11.70 -7.60
N ARG A 16 2.91 -10.80 -7.63
CA ARG A 16 3.04 -9.53 -8.33
C ARG A 16 4.00 -8.61 -7.60
N THR A 17 4.74 -7.84 -8.35
CA THR A 17 5.64 -6.83 -7.83
C THR A 17 5.30 -5.46 -8.41
N TYR A 18 5.60 -4.42 -7.63
CA TYR A 18 5.32 -3.04 -7.98
C TYR A 18 6.59 -2.21 -7.94
N SER A 19 6.71 -1.29 -8.88
CA SER A 19 7.79 -0.32 -8.94
C SER A 19 7.56 0.82 -7.94
N SER A 20 8.60 1.59 -7.65
CA SER A 20 8.48 2.81 -6.83
C SER A 20 7.47 3.80 -7.40
N SER A 21 7.42 3.96 -8.73
CA SER A 21 6.45 4.85 -9.40
C SER A 21 5.02 4.41 -9.20
N GLU A 22 4.74 3.12 -9.31
CA GLU A 22 3.42 2.56 -9.09
C GLU A 22 2.99 2.72 -7.62
N VAL A 23 3.89 2.43 -6.69
CA VAL A 23 3.61 2.59 -5.25
C VAL A 23 3.38 4.05 -4.89
N ALA A 24 4.18 4.97 -5.40
CA ALA A 24 4.01 6.41 -5.19
C ALA A 24 2.64 6.89 -5.66
N GLN A 25 2.18 6.39 -6.80
CA GLN A 25 0.88 6.71 -7.37
C GLN A 25 -0.26 6.17 -6.50
N VAL A 26 -0.19 4.92 -6.06
CA VAL A 26 -1.22 4.30 -5.21
C VAL A 26 -1.34 4.97 -3.86
N ALA A 27 -0.20 5.20 -3.22
CA ALA A 27 -0.14 5.78 -1.89
C ALA A 27 -0.30 7.31 -1.88
N ASP A 28 -0.31 7.94 -3.05
CA ASP A 28 -0.32 9.40 -3.20
C ASP A 28 0.81 10.06 -2.41
N VAL A 29 2.01 9.56 -2.62
CA VAL A 29 3.25 10.10 -2.05
C VAL A 29 4.27 10.34 -3.15
N SER A 30 5.27 11.18 -2.87
CA SER A 30 6.36 11.41 -3.80
C SER A 30 7.35 10.25 -3.81
N LEU A 31 8.09 10.08 -4.92
CA LEU A 31 9.20 9.14 -4.98
C LEU A 31 10.27 9.44 -3.93
N ARG A 32 10.49 10.73 -3.65
CA ARG A 32 11.41 11.20 -2.63
C ARG A 32 10.97 10.75 -1.23
N GLN A 33 9.68 10.78 -0.95
CA GLN A 33 9.12 10.30 0.32
C GLN A 33 9.33 8.79 0.48
N LEU A 34 9.09 8.00 -0.58
CA LEU A 34 9.36 6.57 -0.55
C LEU A 34 10.84 6.26 -0.34
N GLN A 35 11.72 6.97 -1.03
CA GLN A 35 13.17 6.84 -0.85
C GLN A 35 13.58 7.15 0.59
N TRP A 36 13.05 8.22 1.16
CA TRP A 36 13.33 8.61 2.53
C TRP A 36 12.88 7.55 3.55
N TRP A 37 11.71 6.94 3.33
CA TRP A 37 11.23 5.85 4.17
C TRP A 37 12.11 4.59 4.09
N ASP A 38 12.62 4.27 2.91
CA ASP A 38 13.58 3.18 2.72
C ASP A 38 14.91 3.49 3.43
N GLU A 39 15.46 4.66 3.24
CA GLU A 39 16.71 5.11 3.90
C GLU A 39 16.59 5.10 5.42
N ARG A 40 15.43 5.46 5.95
CA ARG A 40 15.11 5.44 7.38
C ARG A 40 14.66 4.07 7.89
N LYS A 41 14.63 3.06 7.04
CA LYS A 41 14.18 1.71 7.37
C LYS A 41 12.77 1.67 7.98
N VAL A 42 11.90 2.57 7.55
CA VAL A 42 10.47 2.53 7.87
C VAL A 42 9.81 1.42 7.05
N VAL A 43 10.13 1.37 5.78
CA VAL A 43 9.82 0.27 4.88
C VAL A 43 11.12 -0.24 4.28
N SER A 44 11.18 -1.51 3.98
CA SER A 44 12.39 -2.16 3.44
C SER A 44 12.05 -2.95 2.20
N PRO A 45 11.88 -2.29 1.03
CA PRO A 45 11.62 -2.97 -0.21
C PRO A 45 12.84 -3.82 -0.61
N ARG A 46 12.58 -4.83 -1.44
CA ARG A 46 13.66 -5.57 -2.08
C ARG A 46 14.36 -4.68 -3.10
N HIS A 47 15.67 -4.76 -3.16
CA HIS A 47 16.48 -4.10 -4.18
C HIS A 47 16.90 -5.12 -5.24
N GLU A 48 16.55 -4.85 -6.49
CA GLU A 48 17.03 -5.57 -7.67
C GLU A 48 17.89 -4.60 -8.51
N GLY A 49 19.22 -4.65 -8.30
CA GLY A 49 20.13 -3.65 -8.83
C GLY A 49 19.84 -2.28 -8.21
N HIS A 50 19.55 -1.28 -9.06
CA HIS A 50 19.17 0.06 -8.61
C HIS A 50 17.66 0.25 -8.42
N ARG A 51 16.87 -0.80 -8.66
CA ARG A 51 15.39 -0.75 -8.58
C ARG A 51 14.91 -1.25 -7.24
N ARG A 52 13.95 -0.54 -6.68
CA ARG A 52 13.16 -1.01 -5.55
C ARG A 52 11.95 -1.76 -6.05
N VAL A 53 11.71 -2.92 -5.46
CA VAL A 53 10.60 -3.81 -5.81
C VAL A 53 9.76 -4.03 -4.57
N TYR A 54 8.45 -3.81 -4.70
CA TYR A 54 7.49 -3.92 -3.62
C TYR A 54 6.52 -5.06 -3.87
N TYR A 55 6.21 -5.82 -2.84
CA TYR A 55 5.17 -6.85 -2.87
C TYR A 55 3.81 -6.25 -2.44
N PRO A 56 2.68 -6.90 -2.76
CA PRO A 56 1.34 -6.39 -2.43
C PRO A 56 1.16 -6.03 -0.96
N ALA A 57 1.63 -6.87 -0.04
CA ALA A 57 1.55 -6.58 1.40
C ALA A 57 2.29 -5.29 1.77
N GLU A 58 3.48 -5.09 1.22
CA GLU A 58 4.28 -3.87 1.45
C GLU A 58 3.60 -2.63 0.89
N VAL A 59 2.98 -2.74 -0.27
CA VAL A 59 2.23 -1.62 -0.87
C VAL A 59 1.05 -1.23 0.01
N ILE A 60 0.30 -2.20 0.52
CA ILE A 60 -0.81 -1.95 1.46
C ILE A 60 -0.30 -1.27 2.73
N GLU A 61 0.79 -1.76 3.30
CA GLU A 61 1.44 -1.15 4.46
C GLU A 61 1.82 0.31 4.20
N ILE A 62 2.41 0.60 3.05
CA ILE A 62 2.80 1.95 2.64
C ILE A 62 1.59 2.87 2.49
N THR A 63 0.50 2.39 1.90
CA THR A 63 -0.73 3.19 1.78
C THR A 63 -1.33 3.53 3.15
N VAL A 64 -1.31 2.59 4.08
CA VAL A 64 -1.74 2.81 5.47
C VAL A 64 -0.84 3.83 6.16
N ILE A 65 0.48 3.69 6.04
CA ILE A 65 1.44 4.65 6.60
C ILE A 65 1.21 6.06 6.05
N ALA A 66 1.00 6.18 4.75
CA ALA A 66 0.74 7.45 4.10
C ALA A 66 -0.50 8.14 4.68
N GLU A 67 -1.58 7.39 4.89
CA GLU A 67 -2.80 7.90 5.53
C GLU A 67 -2.54 8.37 6.97
N LEU A 68 -1.84 7.58 7.77
CA LEU A 68 -1.51 7.94 9.14
C LEU A 68 -0.60 9.18 9.19
N ARG A 69 0.34 9.29 8.27
CA ARG A 69 1.22 10.46 8.18
C ARG A 69 0.46 11.73 7.85
N ARG A 70 -0.50 11.67 6.94
CA ARG A 70 -1.39 12.80 6.62
C ARG A 70 -2.23 13.23 7.83
N LYS A 71 -2.57 12.30 8.71
CA LYS A 71 -3.29 12.55 9.97
C LYS A 71 -2.39 13.06 11.10
N GLY A 72 -1.11 13.26 10.84
CA GLY A 72 -0.16 13.83 11.78
C GLY A 72 0.53 12.85 12.73
N PHE A 73 0.48 11.55 12.47
CA PHE A 73 1.21 10.56 13.26
C PHE A 73 2.71 10.77 13.15
N SER A 74 3.40 10.70 14.29
CA SER A 74 4.86 10.72 14.31
C SER A 74 5.45 9.44 13.70
N LEU A 75 6.68 9.54 13.22
CA LEU A 75 7.38 8.40 12.64
C LEU A 75 7.52 7.24 13.62
N GLN A 76 7.68 7.54 14.91
CA GLN A 76 7.78 6.53 15.97
C GLN A 76 6.45 5.77 16.14
N LYS A 77 5.33 6.46 16.13
CA LYS A 77 3.99 5.84 16.15
C LYS A 77 3.75 5.00 14.90
N ILE A 78 4.13 5.51 13.74
CA ILE A 78 4.03 4.79 12.47
C ILE A 78 4.83 3.49 12.49
N ARG A 79 6.05 3.51 12.99
CA ARG A 79 6.86 2.28 13.12
C ARG A 79 6.21 1.21 13.99
N ARG A 80 5.51 1.63 15.04
CA ARG A 80 4.76 0.71 15.90
C ARG A 80 3.58 0.08 15.17
N VAL A 81 2.82 0.88 14.44
CA VAL A 81 1.70 0.41 13.61
C VAL A 81 2.21 -0.52 12.52
N LEU A 82 3.30 -0.16 11.86
CA LEU A 82 3.88 -0.95 10.79
C LEU A 82 4.33 -2.34 11.28
N ARG A 83 4.99 -2.42 12.42
CA ARG A 83 5.38 -3.72 13.02
C ARG A 83 4.16 -4.61 13.30
N PHE A 84 3.09 -4.00 13.77
CA PHE A 84 1.83 -4.71 13.97
C PHE A 84 1.25 -5.22 12.65
N LEU A 85 1.16 -4.36 11.64
CA LEU A 85 0.65 -4.73 10.31
C LEU A 85 1.48 -5.84 9.67
N GLN A 86 2.79 -5.76 9.70
CA GLN A 86 3.68 -6.77 9.13
C GLN A 86 3.43 -8.16 9.73
N ARG A 87 3.18 -8.21 11.03
CA ARG A 87 2.86 -9.46 11.73
C ARG A 87 1.48 -9.99 11.35
N GLU A 88 0.47 -9.12 11.26
CA GLU A 88 -0.91 -9.51 11.01
C GLU A 88 -1.22 -9.72 9.52
N MET A 89 -0.65 -8.88 8.64
CA MET A 89 -0.88 -8.98 7.20
C MET A 89 -0.35 -10.28 6.60
N GLY A 90 0.73 -10.83 7.14
CA GLY A 90 1.23 -12.14 6.72
C GLY A 90 0.20 -13.25 6.88
N LYS A 91 -0.72 -13.12 7.84
CA LYS A 91 -1.80 -14.09 8.10
C LYS A 91 -3.09 -13.79 7.33
N ARG A 92 -3.36 -12.52 7.02
CA ARG A 92 -4.66 -12.03 6.51
C ARG A 92 -4.62 -11.47 5.10
N LEU A 93 -3.46 -11.48 4.45
CA LEU A 93 -3.34 -10.88 3.11
C LEU A 93 -4.32 -11.47 2.10
N ALA A 94 -4.48 -12.79 2.11
CA ALA A 94 -5.42 -13.48 1.22
C ALA A 94 -6.87 -13.01 1.46
N ASP A 95 -7.29 -12.87 2.72
CA ASP A 95 -8.63 -12.42 3.09
C ASP A 95 -8.85 -10.97 2.66
N VAL A 96 -7.88 -10.11 2.84
CA VAL A 96 -7.93 -8.69 2.44
C VAL A 96 -8.02 -8.55 0.93
N MET A 97 -7.29 -9.39 0.18
CA MET A 97 -7.27 -9.34 -1.29
C MET A 97 -8.53 -9.94 -1.93
N GLN A 98 -9.28 -10.77 -1.22
CA GLN A 98 -10.51 -11.40 -1.74
C GLN A 98 -11.75 -10.48 -1.71
N ALA A 99 -11.61 -9.23 -1.33
CA ALA A 99 -12.68 -8.21 -1.36
C ALA A 99 -13.96 -8.51 -0.54
N ASN A 100 -14.04 -9.62 0.15
CA ASN A 100 -15.20 -10.01 0.97
C ASN A 100 -15.10 -9.57 2.43
N SER A 101 -13.98 -8.98 2.82
CA SER A 101 -13.76 -8.47 4.16
C SER A 101 -13.73 -6.95 4.17
N ASN A 102 -14.23 -6.34 5.22
CA ASN A 102 -14.10 -4.90 5.51
C ASN A 102 -13.13 -4.71 6.66
N LEU A 103 -11.87 -5.06 6.43
CA LEU A 103 -10.85 -4.98 7.44
C LEU A 103 -10.43 -3.52 7.68
N HIS A 104 -10.51 -3.09 8.94
CA HIS A 104 -10.17 -1.74 9.37
C HIS A 104 -9.06 -1.76 10.40
N LEU A 105 -8.12 -0.86 10.23
CA LEU A 105 -7.14 -0.51 11.25
C LEU A 105 -7.74 0.62 12.11
N VAL A 106 -7.79 0.41 13.41
CA VAL A 106 -8.23 1.40 14.39
C VAL A 106 -7.08 1.66 15.36
N THR A 107 -6.62 2.90 15.46
CA THR A 107 -5.45 3.20 16.28
C THR A 107 -5.42 4.65 16.77
N ASP A 108 -4.88 4.85 17.97
CA ASP A 108 -4.46 6.14 18.50
C ASP A 108 -2.91 6.33 18.46
N GLY A 109 -2.21 5.34 17.88
CA GLY A 109 -0.75 5.28 17.84
C GLY A 109 -0.12 4.46 18.97
N LYS A 110 -0.86 4.18 20.04
CA LYS A 110 -0.47 3.26 21.13
C LYS A 110 -1.23 1.96 21.09
N SER A 111 -2.55 2.07 21.07
CA SER A 111 -3.47 0.93 20.91
C SER A 111 -3.71 0.73 19.42
N ILE A 112 -3.64 -0.52 18.98
CA ILE A 112 -3.76 -0.88 17.57
C ILE A 112 -4.68 -2.07 17.48
N TYR A 113 -5.73 -1.92 16.69
CA TYR A 113 -6.73 -2.96 16.43
C TYR A 113 -6.88 -3.17 14.94
N LEU A 114 -7.09 -4.42 14.56
CA LEU A 114 -7.41 -4.80 13.19
C LEU A 114 -8.70 -5.59 13.24
N GLU A 115 -9.80 -4.97 12.79
CA GLU A 115 -11.16 -5.48 12.95
C GLU A 115 -11.95 -5.46 11.65
N ASP A 116 -12.75 -6.47 11.47
CA ASP A 116 -13.64 -6.63 10.31
C ASP A 116 -15.13 -6.49 10.68
N HIS A 117 -15.46 -6.51 11.95
CA HIS A 117 -16.83 -6.38 12.45
C HIS A 117 -17.13 -4.95 12.88
N GLN A 118 -18.11 -4.35 12.25
CA GLN A 118 -18.52 -2.96 12.54
C GLN A 118 -18.88 -2.72 14.01
N GLU A 119 -19.55 -3.66 14.65
CA GLU A 119 -19.94 -3.55 16.06
C GLU A 119 -18.72 -3.45 16.99
N ARG A 120 -17.68 -4.25 16.74
CA ARG A 120 -16.43 -4.20 17.51
C ARG A 120 -15.68 -2.90 17.30
N ILE A 121 -15.69 -2.37 16.08
CA ILE A 121 -15.08 -1.07 15.76
C ILE A 121 -15.77 0.04 16.56
N ILE A 122 -17.11 0.02 16.58
CA ILE A 122 -17.90 0.98 17.35
C ILE A 122 -17.58 0.88 18.84
N ASP A 123 -17.48 -0.32 19.39
CA ASP A 123 -17.15 -0.53 20.79
C ASP A 123 -15.74 -0.02 21.14
N ILE A 124 -14.76 -0.26 20.28
CA ILE A 124 -13.39 0.27 20.46
C ILE A 124 -13.40 1.80 20.50
N ILE A 125 -14.12 2.43 19.59
CA ILE A 125 -14.20 3.89 19.50
C ILE A 125 -14.93 4.48 20.70
N LYS A 126 -16.03 3.88 21.12
CA LYS A 126 -16.82 4.33 22.28
C LYS A 126 -16.07 4.23 23.61
N ASN A 127 -15.26 3.19 23.77
CA ASN A 127 -14.50 2.93 25.00
C ASN A 127 -13.11 3.58 24.99
N ALA A 128 -12.73 4.21 23.88
CA ALA A 128 -11.45 4.88 23.77
C ALA A 128 -11.42 6.17 24.63
N ARG A 129 -10.31 6.36 25.35
CA ARG A 129 -10.06 7.59 26.12
C ARG A 129 -9.45 8.71 25.25
N GLN A 130 -9.02 8.40 24.06
CA GLN A 130 -8.39 9.31 23.10
C GLN A 130 -9.05 9.14 21.74
N PRO A 131 -8.98 10.14 20.86
CA PRO A 131 -9.44 10.00 19.48
C PRO A 131 -8.74 8.84 18.79
N MET A 132 -9.53 8.00 18.14
CA MET A 132 -9.05 6.89 17.34
C MET A 132 -9.12 7.24 15.86
N PHE A 133 -8.13 6.81 15.09
CA PHE A 133 -8.09 6.93 13.64
C PHE A 133 -8.49 5.61 13.02
N LEU A 134 -9.28 5.70 11.99
CA LEU A 134 -9.82 4.56 11.24
C LEU A 134 -9.27 4.58 9.83
N VAL A 135 -8.67 3.47 9.41
CA VAL A 135 -8.21 3.28 8.03
C VAL A 135 -8.76 1.96 7.51
N CYS A 136 -9.48 2.00 6.40
CA CYS A 136 -9.97 0.80 5.74
C CYS A 136 -8.84 0.12 4.96
N VAL A 137 -8.32 -0.97 5.47
CA VAL A 137 -7.22 -1.73 4.84
C VAL A 137 -7.68 -2.38 3.54
N THR A 138 -8.92 -2.84 3.50
CA THR A 138 -9.51 -3.44 2.28
C THR A 138 -9.59 -2.44 1.13
N ASP A 139 -9.91 -1.18 1.40
CA ASP A 139 -9.92 -0.14 0.36
C ASP A 139 -8.52 0.14 -0.19
N GLN A 140 -7.50 0.03 0.63
CA GLN A 140 -6.12 0.15 0.18
C GLN A 140 -5.74 -1.00 -0.77
N ALA A 141 -6.19 -2.22 -0.48
CA ALA A 141 -5.99 -3.37 -1.35
C ALA A 141 -6.70 -3.22 -2.70
N LYS A 142 -7.91 -2.66 -2.73
CA LYS A 142 -8.65 -2.38 -3.96
C LYS A 142 -7.93 -1.39 -4.88
N ARG A 143 -7.18 -0.46 -4.33
CA ARG A 143 -6.36 0.47 -5.12
C ARG A 143 -5.28 -0.24 -5.94
N LEU A 144 -4.75 -1.36 -5.45
CA LEU A 144 -3.81 -2.19 -6.21
C LEU A 144 -4.46 -2.80 -7.44
N ASP A 145 -5.67 -3.34 -7.30
CA ASP A 145 -6.41 -3.91 -8.43
C ASP A 145 -6.69 -2.86 -9.51
N ASP A 146 -6.96 -1.63 -9.13
CA ASP A 146 -7.21 -0.53 -10.08
C ASP A 146 -5.97 -0.18 -10.91
N ILE A 147 -4.78 -0.33 -10.36
CA ILE A 147 -3.53 -0.13 -11.11
C ILE A 147 -3.32 -1.23 -12.12
N ASP A 148 -3.56 -2.46 -11.73
CA ASP A 148 -3.37 -3.62 -12.60
C ASP A 148 -4.34 -3.61 -13.80
N ARG A 149 -5.48 -2.94 -13.67
CA ARG A 149 -6.49 -2.80 -14.75
C ARG A 149 -6.25 -1.62 -15.67
N LYS A 150 -5.43 -0.65 -15.30
CA LYS A 150 -5.10 0.50 -16.16
C LYS A 150 -3.90 0.16 -17.02
N PRO A 151 -3.98 0.29 -18.36
CA PRO A 151 -2.81 0.18 -19.21
C PRO A 151 -1.78 1.20 -18.75
N ALA A 152 -0.51 0.80 -18.72
CA ALA A 152 0.58 1.68 -18.36
C ALA A 152 0.48 3.00 -19.14
N ARG A 153 0.16 4.10 -18.47
CA ARG A 153 0.24 5.42 -19.10
C ARG A 153 1.71 5.66 -19.42
N MET A 154 2.00 5.84 -20.71
CA MET A 154 3.30 6.35 -21.10
C MET A 154 3.55 7.65 -20.32
N GLU A 155 4.61 7.64 -19.53
CA GLU A 155 4.98 8.83 -18.76
C GLU A 155 5.20 10.02 -19.70
N PRO A 156 4.60 11.20 -19.40
CA PRO A 156 4.81 12.41 -20.18
C PRO A 156 6.29 12.85 -20.29
N ALA A 157 7.13 12.38 -19.38
CA ALA A 157 8.55 12.69 -19.33
C ALA A 157 9.34 12.13 -20.55
N LEU A 158 8.89 11.03 -21.15
CA LEU A 158 9.52 10.50 -22.37
C LEU A 158 9.14 11.29 -23.63
N ALA A 159 7.92 11.84 -23.65
CA ALA A 159 7.49 12.71 -24.77
C ALA A 159 8.23 14.06 -24.75
N ALA A 160 8.49 14.63 -23.59
CA ALA A 160 9.22 15.89 -23.45
C ALA A 160 10.72 15.76 -23.82
N ARG A 161 11.33 14.59 -23.61
CA ARG A 161 12.72 14.35 -24.04
C ARG A 161 12.88 14.20 -25.55
N ARG A 162 11.88 13.61 -26.23
CA ARG A 162 11.90 13.50 -27.71
C ARG A 162 11.68 14.84 -28.39
N ALA A 163 10.94 15.76 -27.80
CA ALA A 163 10.70 17.08 -28.37
C ALA A 163 11.90 18.04 -28.24
N ARG A 164 12.89 17.73 -27.39
CA ARG A 164 14.11 18.55 -27.22
C ARG A 164 15.30 18.11 -28.05
N ILE A 165 15.21 17.04 -28.83
CA ILE A 165 16.28 16.47 -29.67
C ILE A 165 15.97 16.66 -31.17
N GLY A 166 14.94 17.44 -31.45
CA GLY A 166 14.62 17.82 -32.85
C GLY A 166 15.24 19.13 -33.23
#